data_2a9669035be51342f7017195fabb64bd
#
_entry.id   2a9669035be51342f7017195fabb64bd
#
_cell.length_a   1.000
_cell.length_b   1.000
_cell.length_c   1.000
_cell.angle_alpha   90.00
_cell.angle_beta   90.00
_cell.angle_gamma   90.00
#
_symmetry.space_group_name_H-M   'P 1'
#
loop_
_entity.id
_entity.type
_entity.pdbx_description
1 polymer ?
#
loop_
_entity_poly.entity_id
_entity_poly.type
_entity_poly.pdbx_seq_one_letter_code
_entity_poly.pdbx_strand_id
1 'polypeptide(L)'
;MKMEMKRGTWGVGRKVARARVPRTTHHAFTLIELMVAVGIMGIILTIAIPSLNQSLHQDSMRKAVQDVMDVCRAARARAILDGVTMELRIRPGDRQFTIAAGLVNAAPAVGNAFGFGDDGVVERAAPAAVGGTMVKLSDRIVIEGLGVNGDDWTEDEAAAVRFYPNGTCDEMSIILYAPSSSERRNITLEVVTALADLETDPLKFKAR
;
A
#
# COMPACT_ATOMS: atom_id res chain seq x y z
N MET A 1 9.12 6.07 112.60
CA MET A 1 8.13 6.47 111.54
C MET A 1 8.62 5.82 110.25
N LYS A 2 8.04 4.64 109.93
CA LYS A 2 8.51 3.74 108.84
C LYS A 2 7.62 3.97 107.66
N MET A 3 8.15 4.48 106.49
CA MET A 3 7.44 4.66 105.27
C MET A 3 7.75 3.45 104.35
N GLU A 4 6.73 2.68 104.06
CA GLU A 4 6.76 1.51 103.20
C GLU A 4 6.48 1.89 101.79
N MET A 5 7.39 1.64 100.86
CA MET A 5 7.33 2.00 99.46
C MET A 5 6.79 0.80 98.66
N LYS A 6 5.51 0.88 98.21
CA LYS A 6 4.90 -0.12 97.37
C LYS A 6 5.45 0.00 95.95
N ARG A 7 6.08 -1.00 95.42
CA ARG A 7 6.44 -1.14 93.97
C ARG A 7 5.24 -1.67 93.21
N GLY A 8 4.71 -0.83 92.33
CA GLY A 8 3.72 -1.24 91.37
C GLY A 8 4.36 -1.83 90.10
N THR A 9 4.11 -3.12 89.88
CA THR A 9 4.49 -3.83 88.61
C THR A 9 3.48 -3.61 87.56
N TRP A 10 3.85 -2.86 86.51
CA TRP A 10 3.04 -2.67 85.26
C TRP A 10 3.45 -3.82 84.32
N GLY A 11 2.64 -4.87 84.24
CA GLY A 11 2.73 -5.89 83.21
C GLY A 11 1.97 -5.49 81.96
N VAL A 12 2.65 -4.92 80.99
CA VAL A 12 2.04 -4.63 79.69
C VAL A 12 2.15 -5.90 78.83
N GLY A 13 1.12 -6.74 78.89
CA GLY A 13 0.95 -7.88 78.01
C GLY A 13 0.58 -7.41 76.59
N ARG A 14 1.55 -7.24 75.68
CA ARG A 14 1.31 -7.05 74.29
C ARG A 14 0.80 -8.36 73.65
N LYS A 15 -0.50 -8.47 73.41
CA LYS A 15 -1.05 -9.55 72.60
C LYS A 15 -0.67 -9.26 71.15
N VAL A 16 0.35 -9.95 70.64
CA VAL A 16 0.72 -9.94 69.23
C VAL A 16 -0.37 -10.73 68.50
N ALA A 17 -1.27 -9.96 67.82
CA ALA A 17 -2.22 -10.56 66.93
C ALA A 17 -1.43 -11.18 65.74
N ARG A 18 -1.36 -12.49 65.67
CA ARG A 18 -0.85 -13.22 64.49
C ARG A 18 -1.80 -12.96 63.35
N ALA A 19 -1.42 -12.06 62.40
CA ALA A 19 -2.09 -11.90 61.15
C ALA A 19 -2.11 -13.26 60.43
N ARG A 20 -3.31 -13.79 60.19
CA ARG A 20 -3.52 -14.97 59.38
C ARG A 20 -3.23 -14.59 57.95
N VAL A 21 -2.07 -14.96 57.43
CA VAL A 21 -1.74 -14.86 55.99
C VAL A 21 -2.73 -15.75 55.25
N PRO A 22 -3.52 -15.20 54.31
CA PRO A 22 -4.43 -16.02 53.49
C PRO A 22 -3.56 -17.02 52.73
N ARG A 23 -3.80 -18.31 52.90
CA ARG A 23 -3.22 -19.35 52.06
C ARG A 23 -3.82 -19.22 50.70
N THR A 24 -3.06 -18.65 49.75
CA THR A 24 -3.38 -18.75 48.32
C THR A 24 -3.33 -20.22 47.94
N THR A 25 -4.48 -20.81 47.71
CA THR A 25 -4.59 -22.17 47.15
C THR A 25 -4.13 -22.10 45.71
N HIS A 26 -2.88 -22.49 45.45
CA HIS A 26 -2.41 -22.72 44.09
C HIS A 26 -3.12 -23.97 43.58
N HIS A 27 -4.11 -23.76 42.70
CA HIS A 27 -4.71 -24.87 41.98
C HIS A 27 -3.66 -25.39 40.99
N ALA A 28 -3.16 -26.59 41.25
CA ALA A 28 -2.33 -27.31 40.30
C ALA A 28 -3.22 -27.76 39.14
N PHE A 29 -2.83 -27.47 37.91
CA PHE A 29 -3.55 -27.91 36.72
C PHE A 29 -3.57 -29.44 36.64
N THR A 30 -4.71 -30.01 36.35
CA THR A 30 -4.82 -31.44 36.12
C THR A 30 -4.34 -31.80 34.71
N LEU A 31 -3.78 -33.01 34.57
CA LEU A 31 -3.31 -33.49 33.26
C LEU A 31 -4.44 -33.50 32.23
N ILE A 32 -5.69 -33.83 32.61
CA ILE A 32 -6.84 -33.82 31.76
C ILE A 32 -7.20 -32.41 31.26
N GLU A 33 -7.09 -31.39 32.12
CA GLU A 33 -7.36 -30.00 31.78
C GLU A 33 -6.39 -29.50 30.70
N LEU A 34 -5.11 -29.89 30.80
CA LEU A 34 -4.12 -29.54 29.79
C LEU A 34 -4.39 -30.26 28.47
N MET A 35 -4.79 -31.54 28.51
CA MET A 35 -5.18 -32.27 27.28
C MET A 35 -6.41 -31.65 26.56
N VAL A 36 -7.41 -31.25 27.34
CA VAL A 36 -8.60 -30.58 26.80
C VAL A 36 -8.25 -29.21 26.23
N ALA A 37 -7.43 -28.42 26.93
CA ALA A 37 -7.01 -27.12 26.45
C ALA A 37 -6.22 -27.20 25.13
N VAL A 38 -5.29 -28.14 25.01
CA VAL A 38 -4.53 -28.38 23.76
C VAL A 38 -5.45 -28.88 22.65
N GLY A 39 -6.42 -29.74 22.96
CA GLY A 39 -7.43 -30.23 22.00
C GLY A 39 -8.28 -29.08 21.43
N ILE A 40 -8.76 -28.20 22.30
CA ILE A 40 -9.54 -27.02 21.86
C ILE A 40 -8.67 -26.06 21.04
N MET A 41 -7.42 -25.79 21.46
CA MET A 41 -6.48 -24.98 20.67
C MET A 41 -6.25 -25.57 19.27
N GLY A 42 -6.09 -26.88 19.14
CA GLY A 42 -5.95 -27.56 17.85
C GLY A 42 -7.13 -27.32 16.93
N ILE A 43 -8.35 -27.42 17.44
CA ILE A 43 -9.57 -27.15 16.66
C ILE A 43 -9.66 -25.69 16.22
N ILE A 44 -9.36 -24.73 17.11
CA ILE A 44 -9.39 -23.31 16.80
C ILE A 44 -8.36 -22.97 15.72
N LEU A 45 -7.13 -23.48 15.82
CA LEU A 45 -6.08 -23.25 14.86
C LEU A 45 -6.43 -23.78 13.46
N THR A 46 -7.11 -24.93 13.39
CA THR A 46 -7.53 -25.50 12.11
C THR A 46 -8.47 -24.59 11.32
N ILE A 47 -9.32 -23.84 12.02
CA ILE A 47 -10.27 -22.90 11.40
C ILE A 47 -9.63 -21.53 11.17
N ALA A 48 -8.74 -21.08 12.06
CA ALA A 48 -8.12 -19.75 12.01
C ALA A 48 -7.11 -19.58 10.86
N ILE A 49 -6.32 -20.62 10.55
CA ILE A 49 -5.27 -20.55 9.53
C ILE A 49 -5.83 -20.20 8.13
N PRO A 50 -6.86 -20.86 7.58
CA PRO A 50 -7.38 -20.50 6.26
C PRO A 50 -8.00 -19.11 6.21
N SER A 51 -8.62 -18.65 7.30
CA SER A 51 -9.21 -17.30 7.38
C SER A 51 -8.16 -16.18 7.27
N LEU A 52 -7.02 -16.33 7.95
CA LEU A 52 -5.90 -15.39 7.85
C LEU A 52 -5.31 -15.32 6.43
N ASN A 53 -5.22 -16.45 5.77
CA ASN A 53 -4.65 -16.49 4.41
C ASN A 53 -5.54 -15.75 3.40
N GLN A 54 -6.88 -15.90 3.49
CA GLN A 54 -7.82 -15.17 2.64
C GLN A 54 -7.75 -13.65 2.87
N SER A 55 -7.62 -13.19 4.11
CA SER A 55 -7.50 -11.77 4.44
C SER A 55 -6.25 -11.15 3.81
N LEU A 56 -5.11 -11.82 3.91
CA LEU A 56 -3.85 -11.34 3.31
C LEU A 56 -3.88 -11.28 1.77
N HIS A 57 -4.72 -12.07 1.12
CA HIS A 57 -4.86 -12.05 -0.33
C HIS A 57 -5.75 -10.92 -0.83
N GLN A 58 -6.86 -10.66 -0.14
CA GLN A 58 -7.72 -9.51 -0.46
C GLN A 58 -6.99 -8.18 -0.28
N ASP A 59 -6.15 -8.08 0.74
CA ASP A 59 -5.34 -6.87 0.98
C ASP A 59 -4.33 -6.63 -0.14
N SER A 60 -3.75 -7.68 -0.72
CA SER A 60 -2.76 -7.54 -1.82
C SER A 60 -3.39 -7.00 -3.11
N MET A 61 -4.59 -7.46 -3.49
CA MET A 61 -5.31 -6.94 -4.66
C MET A 61 -5.75 -5.50 -4.46
N ARG A 62 -6.36 -5.19 -3.31
CA ARG A 62 -6.77 -3.81 -2.99
C ARG A 62 -5.59 -2.85 -3.02
N LYS A 63 -4.46 -3.24 -2.43
CA LYS A 63 -3.24 -2.46 -2.44
C LYS A 63 -2.72 -2.26 -3.86
N ALA A 64 -2.66 -3.30 -4.68
CA ALA A 64 -2.21 -3.19 -6.06
C ALA A 64 -3.08 -2.23 -6.89
N VAL A 65 -4.40 -2.31 -6.76
CA VAL A 65 -5.34 -1.38 -7.40
C VAL A 65 -5.06 0.04 -6.94
N GLN A 66 -4.89 0.24 -5.64
CA GLN A 66 -4.63 1.57 -5.07
C GLN A 66 -3.28 2.12 -5.54
N ASP A 67 -2.23 1.31 -5.53
CA ASP A 67 -0.90 1.69 -6.01
C ASP A 67 -0.95 2.14 -7.49
N VAL A 68 -1.67 1.43 -8.37
CA VAL A 68 -1.86 1.82 -9.78
C VAL A 68 -2.63 3.13 -9.89
N MET A 69 -3.74 3.28 -9.18
CA MET A 69 -4.54 4.50 -9.20
C MET A 69 -3.74 5.71 -8.69
N ASP A 70 -2.95 5.52 -7.65
CA ASP A 70 -2.14 6.60 -7.05
C ASP A 70 -0.98 7.02 -7.96
N VAL A 71 -0.37 6.08 -8.69
CA VAL A 71 0.64 6.39 -9.71
C VAL A 71 0.04 7.19 -10.86
N CYS A 72 -1.15 6.83 -11.36
CA CYS A 72 -1.84 7.59 -12.40
C CYS A 72 -2.18 9.01 -11.92
N ARG A 73 -2.70 9.15 -10.70
CA ARG A 73 -2.99 10.46 -10.09
C ARG A 73 -1.72 11.31 -9.95
N ALA A 74 -0.61 10.69 -9.52
CA ALA A 74 0.68 11.38 -9.37
C ALA A 74 1.24 11.83 -10.71
N ALA A 75 1.15 11.00 -11.76
CA ALA A 75 1.59 11.35 -13.11
C ALA A 75 0.77 12.53 -13.67
N ARG A 76 -0.57 12.48 -13.55
CA ARG A 76 -1.44 13.57 -13.94
C ARG A 76 -1.14 14.87 -13.19
N ALA A 77 -1.03 14.78 -11.86
CA ALA A 77 -0.77 15.95 -11.03
C ALA A 77 0.55 16.63 -11.42
N ARG A 78 1.62 15.86 -11.66
CA ARG A 78 2.90 16.38 -12.13
C ARG A 78 2.79 17.01 -13.51
N ALA A 79 2.09 16.35 -14.46
CA ALA A 79 1.91 16.91 -15.79
C ALA A 79 1.27 18.31 -15.75
N ILE A 80 0.26 18.49 -14.90
CA ILE A 80 -0.45 19.77 -14.74
C ILE A 80 0.42 20.79 -14.00
N LEU A 81 1.06 20.41 -12.89
CA LEU A 81 1.83 21.32 -12.03
C LEU A 81 3.13 21.80 -12.72
N ASP A 82 3.82 20.88 -13.39
CA ASP A 82 5.09 21.18 -14.03
C ASP A 82 4.90 21.74 -15.45
N GLY A 83 3.67 21.65 -15.99
CA GLY A 83 3.33 22.15 -17.34
C GLY A 83 4.03 21.36 -18.46
N VAL A 84 4.46 20.12 -18.18
CA VAL A 84 5.14 19.25 -19.14
C VAL A 84 4.46 17.89 -19.22
N THR A 85 4.58 17.25 -20.39
CA THR A 85 4.03 15.89 -20.56
C THR A 85 4.81 14.92 -19.66
N MET A 86 4.10 14.14 -18.86
CA MET A 86 4.64 13.05 -18.08
C MET A 86 4.36 11.71 -18.75
N GLU A 87 5.29 10.80 -18.64
CA GLU A 87 5.19 9.45 -19.20
C GLU A 87 5.21 8.43 -18.06
N LEU A 88 4.13 7.65 -17.97
CA LEU A 88 4.06 6.49 -17.08
C LEU A 88 4.50 5.26 -17.85
N ARG A 89 5.69 4.76 -17.56
CA ARG A 89 6.22 3.52 -18.11
C ARG A 89 5.79 2.36 -17.26
N ILE A 90 5.18 1.37 -17.89
CA ILE A 90 4.66 0.16 -17.28
C ILE A 90 5.44 -1.02 -17.85
N ARG A 91 6.09 -1.80 -17.00
CA ARG A 91 6.74 -3.07 -17.36
C ARG A 91 5.92 -4.23 -16.82
N PRO A 92 5.14 -4.91 -17.64
CA PRO A 92 4.24 -5.97 -17.17
C PRO A 92 4.99 -7.12 -16.51
N GLY A 93 6.11 -7.57 -17.08
CA GLY A 93 6.93 -8.66 -16.56
C GLY A 93 7.51 -8.36 -15.18
N ASP A 94 8.00 -7.15 -14.98
CA ASP A 94 8.57 -6.70 -13.70
C ASP A 94 7.53 -6.19 -12.70
N ARG A 95 6.28 -6.01 -13.15
CA ARG A 95 5.18 -5.40 -12.38
C ARG A 95 5.55 -4.01 -11.85
N GLN A 96 6.28 -3.26 -12.67
CA GLN A 96 6.90 -2.00 -12.30
C GLN A 96 6.27 -0.83 -13.05
N PHE A 97 6.00 0.23 -12.31
CA PHE A 97 5.47 1.50 -12.80
C PHE A 97 6.47 2.60 -12.50
N THR A 98 6.85 3.39 -13.50
CA THR A 98 7.82 4.47 -13.36
C THR A 98 7.30 5.73 -14.02
N ILE A 99 7.23 6.85 -13.28
CA ILE A 99 6.88 8.14 -13.83
C ILE A 99 8.17 8.85 -14.25
N ALA A 100 8.24 9.27 -15.50
CA ALA A 100 9.35 10.07 -16.04
C ALA A 100 8.79 11.32 -16.74
N ALA A 101 9.60 12.36 -16.84
CA ALA A 101 9.27 13.45 -17.75
C ALA A 101 9.34 12.92 -19.19
N GLY A 102 8.24 13.08 -19.94
CA GLY A 102 8.21 12.69 -21.33
C GLY A 102 9.26 13.51 -22.11
N LEU A 103 10.06 12.82 -22.90
CA LEU A 103 10.87 13.50 -23.90
C LEU A 103 9.90 14.10 -24.91
N VAL A 104 9.50 15.35 -24.70
CA VAL A 104 8.83 16.10 -25.76
C VAL A 104 9.88 16.15 -26.88
N ASN A 105 9.66 15.42 -27.97
CA ASN A 105 10.18 15.86 -29.23
C ASN A 105 9.64 17.29 -29.35
N ALA A 106 10.50 18.27 -29.08
CA ALA A 106 10.17 19.66 -29.25
C ALA A 106 9.58 19.76 -30.66
N ALA A 107 8.25 19.88 -30.77
CA ALA A 107 7.68 20.37 -31.98
C ALA A 107 8.48 21.64 -32.30
N PRO A 108 8.95 21.82 -33.54
CA PRO A 108 9.69 23.02 -33.88
C PRO A 108 8.84 24.18 -33.41
N ALA A 109 9.33 24.94 -32.46
CA ALA A 109 8.71 26.17 -32.04
C ALA A 109 8.51 26.96 -33.36
N VAL A 110 7.25 27.09 -33.76
CA VAL A 110 6.90 28.04 -34.82
C VAL A 110 7.35 29.35 -34.26
N GLY A 111 8.55 29.73 -34.67
CA GLY A 111 9.16 30.99 -34.30
C GLY A 111 8.22 32.10 -34.64
N ASN A 112 7.70 32.82 -33.66
CA ASN A 112 7.24 34.16 -33.83
C ASN A 112 8.47 34.96 -34.31
N ALA A 113 8.58 35.05 -35.63
CA ALA A 113 9.49 35.93 -36.29
C ALA A 113 9.07 37.39 -36.07
N PHE A 114 9.38 37.91 -34.89
CA PHE A 114 9.57 39.32 -34.69
C PHE A 114 10.82 39.48 -33.80
N GLY A 115 11.93 39.79 -34.51
CA GLY A 115 13.23 39.92 -33.98
C GLY A 115 13.35 41.05 -32.99
N PHE A 116 14.40 41.00 -32.26
CA PHE A 116 15.46 41.96 -32.09
C PHE A 116 16.48 41.31 -31.12
N GLY A 117 17.63 41.07 -31.63
CA GLY A 117 18.96 40.89 -31.10
C GLY A 117 19.10 40.52 -29.63
N ASP A 118 19.80 39.53 -29.38
CA ASP A 118 21.09 39.54 -28.70
C ASP A 118 21.54 38.09 -28.46
N ASP A 119 22.85 37.89 -28.68
CA ASP A 119 23.55 36.64 -28.56
C ASP A 119 23.48 36.08 -27.11
N GLY A 120 22.64 35.14 -26.90
CA GLY A 120 22.57 34.34 -25.68
C GLY A 120 22.00 32.97 -26.01
N VAL A 121 22.89 32.04 -26.39
CA VAL A 121 22.55 30.63 -26.41
C VAL A 121 22.21 30.24 -24.95
N VAL A 122 20.96 30.42 -24.57
CA VAL A 122 20.44 29.81 -23.36
C VAL A 122 20.34 28.34 -23.67
N GLU A 123 21.39 27.63 -23.40
CA GLU A 123 21.38 26.18 -23.25
C GLU A 123 20.36 25.86 -22.16
N ARG A 124 19.11 25.66 -22.63
CA ARG A 124 18.02 25.26 -21.74
C ARG A 124 18.38 23.87 -21.25
N ALA A 125 18.99 23.85 -20.08
CA ALA A 125 19.33 22.62 -19.37
C ALA A 125 18.13 21.67 -19.53
N ALA A 126 18.39 20.49 -20.07
CA ALA A 126 17.44 19.39 -20.07
C ALA A 126 16.87 19.31 -18.64
N PRO A 127 15.54 19.24 -18.46
CA PRO A 127 14.96 19.16 -17.13
C PRO A 127 15.67 18.01 -16.41
N ALA A 128 16.38 18.37 -15.34
CA ALA A 128 17.07 17.41 -14.49
C ALA A 128 16.08 16.29 -14.23
N ALA A 129 16.54 15.05 -14.37
CA ALA A 129 15.74 13.85 -14.12
C ALA A 129 15.09 14.00 -12.74
N VAL A 130 13.88 14.53 -12.73
CA VAL A 130 13.07 14.65 -11.53
C VAL A 130 12.88 13.21 -11.07
N GLY A 131 13.39 12.88 -9.89
CA GLY A 131 13.49 11.54 -9.35
C GLY A 131 12.22 10.75 -9.63
N GLY A 132 12.32 9.78 -10.54
CA GLY A 132 11.20 9.00 -11.02
C GLY A 132 10.54 8.29 -9.84
N THR A 133 9.27 8.56 -9.60
CA THR A 133 8.51 7.75 -8.65
C THR A 133 8.37 6.37 -9.25
N MET A 134 8.97 5.39 -8.60
CA MET A 134 8.89 3.99 -8.99
C MET A 134 7.98 3.26 -8.00
N VAL A 135 7.02 2.53 -8.51
CA VAL A 135 6.14 1.65 -7.74
C VAL A 135 6.25 0.25 -8.32
N LYS A 136 6.44 -0.73 -7.45
CA LYS A 136 6.43 -2.15 -7.82
C LYS A 136 5.27 -2.83 -7.12
N LEU A 137 4.44 -3.53 -7.89
CA LEU A 137 3.35 -4.31 -7.34
C LEU A 137 3.88 -5.57 -6.62
N SER A 138 3.07 -6.10 -5.72
CA SER A 138 3.36 -7.35 -5.02
C SER A 138 3.55 -8.51 -6.00
N ASP A 139 4.46 -9.43 -5.67
CA ASP A 139 4.72 -10.64 -6.46
C ASP A 139 3.50 -11.60 -6.55
N ARG A 140 2.48 -11.34 -5.72
CA ARG A 140 1.20 -12.08 -5.72
C ARG A 140 0.21 -11.61 -6.77
N ILE A 141 0.51 -10.50 -7.46
CA ILE A 141 -0.36 -9.93 -8.50
C ILE A 141 0.34 -10.07 -9.84
N VAL A 142 -0.43 -10.47 -10.83
CA VAL A 142 0.03 -10.60 -12.22
C VAL A 142 -0.73 -9.58 -13.05
N ILE A 143 -0.07 -8.95 -14.00
CA ILE A 143 -0.69 -8.14 -15.03
C ILE A 143 -1.10 -9.12 -16.14
N GLU A 144 -2.41 -9.38 -16.26
CA GLU A 144 -2.98 -10.33 -17.21
C GLU A 144 -3.25 -9.67 -18.58
N GLY A 145 -3.46 -8.36 -18.58
CA GLY A 145 -3.70 -7.58 -19.78
C GLY A 145 -3.25 -6.14 -19.61
N LEU A 146 -2.66 -5.57 -20.64
CA LEU A 146 -2.27 -4.15 -20.71
C LEU A 146 -2.53 -3.63 -22.10
N GLY A 147 -3.55 -2.78 -22.25
CA GLY A 147 -3.86 -2.06 -23.48
C GLY A 147 -3.53 -0.59 -23.36
N VAL A 148 -2.92 0.00 -24.37
CA VAL A 148 -2.66 1.44 -24.46
C VAL A 148 -3.03 1.92 -25.87
N ASN A 149 -3.93 2.90 -25.97
CA ASN A 149 -4.40 3.47 -27.22
C ASN A 149 -4.97 2.43 -28.22
N GLY A 150 -5.50 1.31 -27.69
CA GLY A 150 -6.05 0.22 -28.49
C GLY A 150 -5.07 -0.87 -28.88
N ASP A 151 -3.77 -0.70 -28.59
CA ASP A 151 -2.75 -1.72 -28.82
C ASP A 151 -2.53 -2.56 -27.56
N ASP A 152 -2.28 -3.87 -27.73
CA ASP A 152 -1.97 -4.80 -26.63
C ASP A 152 -0.47 -4.82 -26.35
N TRP A 153 -0.10 -4.50 -25.12
CA TRP A 153 1.27 -4.41 -24.61
C TRP A 153 1.56 -5.44 -23.50
N THR A 154 0.72 -6.45 -23.38
CA THR A 154 0.80 -7.41 -22.27
C THR A 154 2.10 -8.20 -22.27
N GLU A 155 2.60 -8.60 -23.44
CA GLU A 155 3.83 -9.37 -23.60
C GLU A 155 5.06 -8.51 -23.92
N ASP A 156 4.88 -7.21 -24.06
CA ASP A 156 5.97 -6.30 -24.39
C ASP A 156 6.83 -5.94 -23.18
N GLU A 157 8.07 -5.53 -23.45
CA GLU A 157 9.03 -5.17 -22.40
C GLU A 157 8.56 -3.95 -21.59
N ALA A 158 7.97 -2.95 -22.25
CA ALA A 158 7.43 -1.75 -21.60
C ALA A 158 6.40 -1.02 -22.44
N ALA A 159 5.30 -0.64 -21.83
CA ALA A 159 4.32 0.30 -22.39
C ALA A 159 4.51 1.71 -21.82
N ALA A 160 4.11 2.73 -22.57
CA ALA A 160 4.19 4.12 -22.15
C ALA A 160 2.83 4.80 -22.28
N VAL A 161 2.33 5.35 -21.18
CA VAL A 161 1.08 6.13 -21.10
C VAL A 161 1.42 7.58 -20.83
N ARG A 162 0.97 8.51 -21.68
CA ARG A 162 1.29 9.93 -21.57
C ARG A 162 0.18 10.67 -20.86
N PHE A 163 0.58 11.55 -19.96
CA PHE A 163 -0.28 12.52 -19.30
C PHE A 163 0.10 13.92 -19.75
N TYR A 164 -0.86 14.68 -20.21
CA TYR A 164 -0.64 15.99 -20.80
C TYR A 164 -0.90 17.13 -19.79
N PRO A 165 -0.27 18.30 -19.96
CA PRO A 165 -0.45 19.45 -19.06
C PRO A 165 -1.89 19.98 -19.00
N ASN A 166 -2.69 19.74 -20.05
CA ASN A 166 -4.11 20.11 -20.10
C ASN A 166 -5.00 19.18 -19.27
N GLY A 167 -4.44 18.15 -18.61
CA GLY A 167 -5.15 17.20 -17.76
C GLY A 167 -5.72 15.99 -18.49
N THR A 168 -5.48 15.85 -19.80
CA THR A 168 -5.84 14.65 -20.59
C THR A 168 -4.72 13.61 -20.52
N CYS A 169 -5.00 12.39 -20.99
CA CYS A 169 -4.01 11.31 -21.08
C CYS A 169 -4.27 10.40 -22.26
N ASP A 170 -3.34 9.48 -22.52
CA ASP A 170 -3.56 8.34 -23.41
C ASP A 170 -4.56 7.36 -22.78
N GLU A 171 -5.31 6.64 -23.63
CA GLU A 171 -6.20 5.57 -23.17
C GLU A 171 -5.36 4.42 -22.62
N MET A 172 -5.72 3.91 -21.43
CA MET A 172 -5.10 2.74 -20.82
C MET A 172 -6.15 1.82 -20.22
N SER A 173 -5.96 0.53 -20.39
CA SER A 173 -6.70 -0.52 -19.71
C SER A 173 -5.72 -1.54 -19.15
N ILE A 174 -5.77 -1.81 -17.86
CA ILE A 174 -4.90 -2.79 -17.20
C ILE A 174 -5.73 -3.79 -16.42
N ILE A 175 -5.52 -5.08 -16.67
CA ILE A 175 -6.17 -6.18 -15.97
C ILE A 175 -5.18 -6.78 -14.98
N LEU A 176 -5.49 -6.64 -13.69
CA LEU A 176 -4.76 -7.24 -12.60
C LEU A 176 -5.41 -8.57 -12.20
N TYR A 177 -4.61 -9.59 -12.02
CA TYR A 177 -5.03 -10.92 -11.62
C TYR A 177 -4.30 -11.38 -10.36
N ALA A 178 -5.05 -11.90 -9.37
CA ALA A 178 -4.50 -12.52 -8.16
C ALA A 178 -4.72 -14.06 -8.24
N PRO A 179 -3.69 -14.85 -8.55
CA PRO A 179 -3.83 -16.30 -8.71
C PRO A 179 -4.37 -17.01 -7.46
N SER A 180 -4.04 -16.50 -6.28
CA SER A 180 -4.44 -17.09 -5.00
C SER A 180 -5.92 -17.00 -4.67
N SER A 181 -6.62 -15.95 -5.15
CA SER A 181 -8.04 -15.72 -4.95
C SER A 181 -8.86 -15.86 -6.24
N SER A 182 -8.20 -16.07 -7.39
CA SER A 182 -8.81 -16.06 -8.73
C SER A 182 -9.58 -14.75 -9.02
N GLU A 183 -9.17 -13.67 -8.36
CA GLU A 183 -9.78 -12.35 -8.47
C GLU A 183 -9.15 -11.55 -9.60
N ARG A 184 -9.98 -10.91 -10.41
CA ARG A 184 -9.58 -10.00 -11.48
C ARG A 184 -10.14 -8.62 -11.22
N ARG A 185 -9.35 -7.60 -11.57
CA ARG A 185 -9.76 -6.20 -11.54
C ARG A 185 -9.27 -5.52 -12.82
N ASN A 186 -10.17 -4.79 -13.46
CA ASN A 186 -9.81 -3.95 -14.60
C ASN A 186 -9.78 -2.49 -14.17
N ILE A 187 -8.68 -1.80 -14.47
CA ILE A 187 -8.51 -0.37 -14.26
C ILE A 187 -8.42 0.27 -15.62
N THR A 188 -9.35 1.17 -15.93
CA THR A 188 -9.38 1.94 -17.17
C THR A 188 -9.08 3.39 -16.87
N LEU A 189 -8.33 4.03 -17.75
CA LEU A 189 -8.00 5.44 -17.66
C LEU A 189 -8.83 6.23 -18.68
N GLU A 190 -9.63 7.17 -18.19
CA GLU A 190 -10.45 8.00 -19.05
C GLU A 190 -9.59 9.10 -19.71
N VAL A 191 -9.62 9.18 -21.03
CA VAL A 191 -8.75 10.07 -21.83
C VAL A 191 -8.92 11.55 -21.48
N VAL A 192 -10.16 11.99 -21.27
CA VAL A 192 -10.49 13.42 -21.08
C VAL A 192 -10.15 13.90 -19.68
N THR A 193 -10.44 13.10 -18.67
CA THR A 193 -10.26 13.47 -17.26
C THR A 193 -8.97 12.94 -16.68
N ALA A 194 -8.32 11.97 -17.35
CA ALA A 194 -7.18 11.21 -16.84
C ALA A 194 -7.45 10.61 -15.43
N LEU A 195 -8.71 10.25 -15.15
CA LEU A 195 -9.11 9.57 -13.95
C LEU A 195 -9.14 8.06 -14.20
N ALA A 196 -8.61 7.33 -13.25
CA ALA A 196 -8.66 5.88 -13.28
C ALA A 196 -9.99 5.41 -12.69
N ASP A 197 -10.72 4.58 -13.44
CA ASP A 197 -11.94 3.90 -13.02
C ASP A 197 -11.66 2.42 -12.78
N LEU A 198 -12.36 1.84 -11.81
CA LEU A 198 -12.19 0.45 -11.39
C LEU A 198 -13.43 -0.36 -11.71
N GLU A 199 -13.32 -1.30 -12.66
CA GLU A 199 -14.35 -2.30 -12.91
C GLU A 199 -14.00 -3.61 -12.21
N THR A 200 -14.99 -4.12 -11.48
CA THR A 200 -14.86 -5.32 -10.67
C THR A 200 -15.48 -6.55 -11.32
N ASP A 201 -16.45 -6.33 -12.20
CA ASP A 201 -17.20 -7.41 -12.86
C ASP A 201 -16.46 -7.89 -14.12
N PRO A 202 -15.94 -9.14 -14.14
CA PRO A 202 -15.20 -9.66 -15.29
C PRO A 202 -16.02 -9.68 -16.59
N LEU A 203 -17.35 -9.74 -16.50
CA LEU A 203 -18.24 -9.75 -17.70
C LEU A 203 -18.29 -8.38 -18.38
N LYS A 204 -17.91 -7.32 -17.68
CA LYS A 204 -17.88 -5.96 -18.21
C LYS A 204 -16.50 -5.52 -18.67
N PHE A 205 -15.47 -6.36 -18.50
CA PHE A 205 -14.17 -6.07 -19.05
C PHE A 205 -14.31 -6.00 -20.56
N LYS A 206 -14.08 -4.82 -21.14
CA LYS A 206 -14.07 -4.68 -22.59
C LYS A 206 -12.91 -5.53 -23.11
N ALA A 207 -13.23 -6.69 -23.67
CA ALA A 207 -12.33 -7.40 -24.55
C ALA A 207 -12.20 -6.52 -25.81
N ARG A 208 -11.03 -5.94 -25.99
CA ARG A 208 -10.64 -5.34 -27.28
C ARG A 208 -9.70 -6.27 -27.99
#